data_f8d2083d7383056a5eef622cbffadc46
#
_entry.id   f8d2083d7383056a5eef622cbffadc46
#
_cell.length_a   1.000
_cell.length_b   1.000
_cell.length_c   1.000
_cell.angle_alpha   90.00
_cell.angle_beta   90.00
_cell.angle_gamma   90.00
#
_symmetry.space_group_name_H-M   'P 1'
#
loop_
_entity.id
_entity.type
_entity.pdbx_description
1 polymer ?
#
loop_
_entity_poly.entity_id
_entity_poly.type
_entity_poly.pdbx_seq_one_letter_code
_entity_poly.pdbx_strand_id
1 'polypeptide(L)'
;MTLRIGETTQQTQDQRWTQRVSDLLLNKTIVEVCFMTNKEMRDHDWNNRAVMFRLNTGEWVYPSQDDEGNGAGSLFTTHKQLSTIPSLSAVEDQL
;
A
#
# COMPACT_ATOMS: atom_id res chain seq x y z
N MET A 1 -10.69 -21.86 0.17
CA MET A 1 -11.08 -21.73 1.57
C MET A 1 -12.53 -22.16 1.73
N THR A 2 -12.80 -22.94 2.76
CA THR A 2 -14.14 -23.45 3.01
C THR A 2 -14.96 -22.41 3.76
N LEU A 3 -16.17 -22.12 3.31
CA LEU A 3 -17.07 -21.23 4.01
C LEU A 3 -17.58 -21.91 5.29
N ARG A 4 -17.76 -21.12 6.31
CA ARG A 4 -18.41 -21.59 7.52
C ARG A 4 -19.91 -21.68 7.29
N ILE A 5 -20.56 -22.55 8.06
CA ILE A 5 -21.99 -22.79 7.86
C ILE A 5 -22.81 -21.51 7.96
N GLY A 6 -22.54 -20.63 8.88
CA GLY A 6 -23.30 -19.40 9.04
C GLY A 6 -23.05 -18.32 7.98
N GLU A 7 -22.17 -18.58 7.01
CA GLU A 7 -21.74 -17.57 6.05
C GLU A 7 -22.15 -17.90 4.63
N THR A 8 -23.04 -18.88 4.44
CA THR A 8 -23.31 -19.39 3.11
C THR A 8 -24.15 -18.49 2.22
N THR A 9 -24.95 -17.59 2.79
CA THR A 9 -25.89 -16.76 2.01
C THR A 9 -25.48 -15.32 1.90
N GLN A 10 -24.59 -14.85 2.77
CA GLN A 10 -24.09 -13.48 2.73
C GLN A 10 -22.64 -13.45 3.13
N GLN A 11 -21.87 -12.66 2.40
CA GLN A 11 -20.50 -12.40 2.79
C GLN A 11 -20.47 -11.39 3.92
N THR A 12 -19.59 -11.60 4.88
CA THR A 12 -19.29 -10.59 5.89
C THR A 12 -18.53 -9.42 5.24
N GLN A 13 -18.44 -8.31 5.94
CA GLN A 13 -17.64 -7.17 5.47
C GLN A 13 -16.19 -7.56 5.29
N ASP A 14 -15.64 -8.34 6.23
CA ASP A 14 -14.25 -8.81 6.13
C ASP A 14 -14.03 -9.65 4.87
N GLN A 15 -14.96 -10.54 4.57
CA GLN A 15 -14.85 -11.39 3.39
C GLN A 15 -14.91 -10.58 2.11
N ARG A 16 -15.79 -9.60 2.04
CA ARG A 16 -15.88 -8.73 0.86
C ARG A 16 -14.61 -7.92 0.65
N TRP A 17 -14.07 -7.36 1.71
CA TRP A 17 -12.81 -6.61 1.63
C TRP A 17 -11.64 -7.51 1.28
N THR A 18 -11.57 -8.69 1.90
CA THR A 18 -10.52 -9.66 1.60
C THR A 18 -10.56 -10.06 0.12
N GLN A 19 -11.75 -10.29 -0.41
CA GLN A 19 -11.89 -10.65 -1.82
C GLN A 19 -11.40 -9.53 -2.74
N ARG A 20 -11.79 -8.29 -2.46
CA ARG A 20 -11.39 -7.14 -3.28
C ARG A 20 -9.89 -6.92 -3.22
N VAL A 21 -9.30 -7.02 -2.04
CA VAL A 21 -7.85 -6.87 -1.90
C VAL A 21 -7.12 -8.03 -2.56
N SER A 22 -7.65 -9.25 -2.43
CA SER A 22 -7.07 -10.41 -3.11
C SER A 22 -7.09 -10.25 -4.63
N ASP A 23 -8.18 -9.73 -5.17
CA ASP A 23 -8.27 -9.50 -6.61
C ASP A 23 -7.19 -8.52 -7.10
N LEU A 24 -6.81 -7.57 -6.26
CA LEU A 24 -5.76 -6.61 -6.60
C LEU A 24 -4.36 -7.20 -6.42
N LEU A 25 -4.12 -7.92 -5.33
CA LEU A 25 -2.77 -8.24 -4.88
C LEU A 25 -2.37 -9.70 -5.04
N LEU A 26 -3.33 -10.63 -4.94
CA LEU A 26 -3.00 -12.04 -4.87
C LEU A 26 -2.44 -12.53 -6.21
N ASN A 27 -1.33 -13.23 -6.14
CA ASN A 27 -0.63 -13.77 -7.32
C ASN A 27 -0.15 -12.71 -8.30
N LYS A 28 -0.03 -11.47 -7.85
CA LYS A 28 0.61 -10.42 -8.64
C LYS A 28 2.09 -10.37 -8.30
N THR A 29 2.86 -9.83 -9.21
CA THR A 29 4.30 -9.68 -9.04
C THR A 29 4.62 -8.20 -8.86
N ILE A 30 5.43 -7.89 -7.84
CA ILE A 30 5.97 -6.55 -7.70
C ILE A 30 7.11 -6.41 -8.71
N VAL A 31 6.97 -5.46 -9.62
CA VAL A 31 7.93 -5.28 -10.71
C VAL A 31 8.78 -4.02 -10.55
N GLU A 32 8.43 -3.16 -9.59
CA GLU A 32 9.20 -1.95 -9.31
C GLU A 32 8.95 -1.52 -7.87
N VAL A 33 10.00 -1.03 -7.20
CA VAL A 33 9.90 -0.47 -5.85
C VAL A 33 10.72 0.82 -5.82
N CYS A 34 10.13 1.87 -5.29
CA CYS A 34 10.80 3.16 -5.13
C CYS A 34 10.12 3.96 -4.02
N PHE A 35 10.69 5.07 -3.66
CA PHE A 35 10.00 6.07 -2.85
C PHE A 35 9.49 7.18 -3.76
N MET A 36 8.43 7.83 -3.36
CA MET A 36 7.91 8.98 -4.09
C MET A 36 9.02 10.01 -4.30
N THR A 37 8.96 10.71 -5.43
CA THR A 37 9.76 11.91 -5.65
C THR A 37 9.19 13.06 -4.84
N ASN A 38 9.97 14.13 -4.68
CA ASN A 38 9.45 15.35 -4.06
C ASN A 38 8.21 15.87 -4.78
N LYS A 39 8.21 15.79 -6.12
CA LYS A 39 7.08 16.24 -6.90
C LYS A 39 5.82 15.42 -6.60
N GLU A 40 5.96 14.09 -6.55
CA GLU A 40 4.83 13.22 -6.25
C GLU A 40 4.30 13.46 -4.85
N MET A 41 5.20 13.65 -3.89
CA MET A 41 4.84 13.99 -2.51
C MET A 41 4.03 15.30 -2.48
N ARG A 42 4.50 16.33 -3.18
CA ARG A 42 3.81 17.62 -3.24
C ARG A 42 2.48 17.54 -3.96
N ASP A 43 2.39 16.71 -5.00
CA ASP A 43 1.13 16.50 -5.74
C ASP A 43 0.05 15.91 -4.84
N HIS A 44 0.45 15.15 -3.84
CA HIS A 44 -0.47 14.60 -2.83
C HIS A 44 -0.69 15.57 -1.66
N ASP A 45 0.01 16.68 -1.64
CA ASP A 45 -0.02 17.61 -0.51
C ASP A 45 0.53 16.98 0.78
N TRP A 46 1.51 16.08 0.62
CA TRP A 46 2.15 15.38 1.72
C TRP A 46 3.49 16.01 2.07
N ASN A 47 3.93 15.78 3.31
CA ASN A 47 5.20 16.28 3.83
C ASN A 47 6.33 15.27 3.79
N ASN A 48 5.99 14.00 3.58
CA ASN A 48 6.96 12.91 3.50
C ASN A 48 6.68 12.06 2.26
N ARG A 49 7.72 11.37 1.83
CA ARG A 49 7.67 10.50 0.66
C ARG A 49 7.40 9.07 1.09
N ALA A 50 6.32 8.49 0.61
CA ALA A 50 5.97 7.09 0.90
C ALA A 50 6.74 6.15 -0.03
N VAL A 51 6.95 4.93 0.44
CA VAL A 51 7.36 3.85 -0.44
C VAL A 51 6.23 3.54 -1.42
N MET A 52 6.60 3.23 -2.65
CA MET A 52 5.64 2.84 -3.68
C MET A 52 6.14 1.57 -4.34
N PHE A 53 5.21 0.73 -4.75
CA PHE A 53 5.57 -0.40 -5.60
C PHE A 53 4.52 -0.58 -6.68
N ARG A 54 4.99 -1.06 -7.82
CA ARG A 54 4.13 -1.30 -8.97
C ARG A 54 3.96 -2.78 -9.19
N LEU A 55 2.73 -3.17 -9.45
CA LEU A 55 2.39 -4.55 -9.75
C LEU A 55 2.52 -4.79 -11.26
N ASN A 56 2.65 -6.07 -11.64
CA ASN A 56 2.73 -6.45 -13.04
C ASN A 56 1.49 -6.08 -13.84
N THR A 57 0.39 -5.78 -13.17
CA THR A 57 -0.83 -5.30 -13.80
C THR A 57 -0.81 -3.80 -14.08
N GLY A 58 0.20 -3.08 -13.59
CA GLY A 58 0.37 -1.65 -13.82
C GLY A 58 -0.04 -0.75 -12.68
N GLU A 59 -0.80 -1.24 -11.71
CA GLU A 59 -1.22 -0.43 -10.58
C GLU A 59 -0.05 -0.15 -9.65
N TRP A 60 -0.06 1.06 -9.09
CA TRP A 60 0.84 1.46 -8.02
C TRP A 60 0.15 1.32 -6.68
N VAL A 61 0.89 0.88 -5.67
CA VAL A 61 0.39 0.74 -4.31
C VAL A 61 1.33 1.49 -3.39
N TYR A 62 0.77 2.27 -2.50
CA TYR A 62 1.56 3.04 -1.55
C TYR A 62 0.73 3.33 -0.29
N PRO A 63 1.37 3.40 0.89
CA PRO A 63 0.65 3.57 2.14
C PRO A 63 0.38 5.03 2.45
N SER A 64 -0.82 5.29 2.95
CA SER A 64 -1.17 6.58 3.54
C SER A 64 -1.29 6.41 5.06
N GLN A 65 -1.09 7.48 5.81
CA GLN A 65 -1.21 7.43 7.26
C GLN A 65 -2.65 7.17 7.72
N ASP A 66 -3.61 7.47 6.87
CA ASP A 66 -5.03 7.20 7.14
C ASP A 66 -5.74 6.95 5.81
N ASP A 67 -7.01 6.60 5.87
CA ASP A 67 -7.80 6.29 4.68
C ASP A 67 -8.31 7.53 3.94
N GLU A 68 -8.01 8.71 4.45
CA GLU A 68 -8.37 9.97 3.80
C GLU A 68 -7.21 10.58 3.00
N GLY A 69 -6.01 9.97 3.07
CA GLY A 69 -4.88 10.46 2.29
C GLY A 69 -4.21 11.69 2.88
N ASN A 70 -4.17 11.83 4.22
CA ASN A 70 -3.64 13.03 4.85
C ASN A 70 -2.12 13.04 5.01
N GLY A 71 -1.45 11.98 4.63
CA GLY A 71 0.02 11.95 4.71
C GLY A 71 0.55 10.59 4.32
N ALA A 72 1.88 10.53 4.10
CA ALA A 72 2.56 9.29 3.80
C ALA A 72 2.54 8.37 5.01
N GLY A 73 2.33 7.08 4.77
CA GLY A 73 2.34 6.07 5.80
C GLY A 73 3.58 5.19 5.73
N SER A 74 3.71 4.34 6.73
CA SER A 74 4.76 3.32 6.81
C SER A 74 4.14 1.97 6.56
N LEU A 75 4.99 1.02 6.14
CA LEU A 75 4.60 -0.39 6.07
C LEU A 75 5.33 -1.15 7.17
N PHE A 76 4.61 -1.99 7.87
CA PHE A 76 5.21 -2.91 8.82
C PHE A 76 5.32 -4.28 8.19
N THR A 77 6.39 -4.98 8.50
CA THR A 77 6.63 -6.33 8.02
C THR A 77 6.99 -7.23 9.19
N THR A 78 6.99 -8.53 8.95
CA THR A 78 7.49 -9.49 9.94
C THR A 78 8.94 -9.89 9.66
N HIS A 79 9.59 -9.24 8.71
CA HIS A 79 11.00 -9.51 8.40
C HIS A 79 11.87 -9.05 9.56
N LYS A 80 12.79 -9.90 10.01
CA LYS A 80 13.58 -9.63 11.23
C LYS A 80 14.45 -8.40 11.11
N GLN A 81 14.95 -8.11 9.93
CA GLN A 81 15.90 -7.03 9.71
C GLN A 81 15.29 -5.80 9.06
N LEU A 82 14.00 -5.90 8.69
CA LEU A 82 13.28 -4.78 8.08
C LEU A 82 11.82 -4.83 8.51
N SER A 83 11.60 -4.63 9.79
CA SER A 83 10.25 -4.71 10.36
C SER A 83 9.42 -3.47 10.06
N THR A 84 10.05 -2.36 9.71
CA THR A 84 9.37 -1.12 9.38
C THR A 84 9.97 -0.53 8.12
N ILE A 85 9.12 -0.23 7.14
CA ILE A 85 9.49 0.56 5.97
C ILE A 85 8.91 1.95 6.21
N PRO A 86 9.73 2.93 6.59
CA PRO A 86 9.22 4.25 6.96
C PRO A 86 8.88 5.09 5.76
N SER A 87 8.14 6.17 5.96
CA SER A 87 8.14 7.27 5.01
C SER A 87 9.46 8.05 5.17
N LEU A 88 9.90 8.70 4.12
CA LEU A 88 11.15 9.44 4.12
C LEU A 88 10.89 10.94 3.96
N SER A 89 11.76 11.75 4.54
CA SER A 89 11.66 13.19 4.36
C SER A 89 11.97 13.58 2.91
N ALA A 90 11.57 14.79 2.56
CA ALA A 90 11.90 15.34 1.25
C ALA A 90 13.41 15.38 1.08
N VAL A 91 13.86 15.13 -0.14
CA VAL A 91 15.27 15.25 -0.47
C VAL A 91 15.53 16.63 -1.04
N GLU A 92 16.79 17.04 -1.03
CA GLU A 92 17.16 18.30 -1.62
C GLU A 92 16.92 18.26 -3.12
N ASP A 93 16.23 19.27 -3.64
CA ASP A 93 15.97 19.33 -5.07
C ASP A 93 17.26 19.61 -5.83
N GLN A 94 17.41 18.92 -6.94
CA GLN A 94 18.59 18.99 -7.79
C GLN A 94 18.39 19.93 -8.98
N LEU A 95 17.72 20.98 -8.79
CA LEU A 95 17.35 21.89 -9.89
C LEU A 95 18.49 22.77 -10.36
#